data_156ce5ef9b5e332687af6fff8405857c
#
_entry.id   156ce5ef9b5e332687af6fff8405857c
#
_cell.length_a   1.000
_cell.length_b   1.000
_cell.length_c   1.000
_cell.angle_alpha   90.00
_cell.angle_beta   90.00
_cell.angle_gamma   90.00
#
_symmetry.space_group_name_H-M   'P 1'
#
loop_
_entity.id
_entity.type
_entity.pdbx_description
1 polymer ?
#
loop_
_entity_poly.entity_id
_entity_poly.type
_entity_poly.pdbx_seq_one_letter_code
_entity_poly.pdbx_strand_id
1 'polypeptide(L)'
;MRYILCHSAIYYLARFPLFGICLGHQLIALAYGAKTYKLKFGHRGGNHPAMNLKTGKIEMTSQNHSYAVDEDSLAGTGLTVTHRNLLDGTVEGQKCAADRVFSVQYHPESAPGPQDSAYLFTEFLQSMKEAKDHAETH
;
A
#
# COMPACT_ATOMS: atom_id res chain seq x y z
N MET A 1 6.31 22.43 -2.39
CA MET A 1 7.53 22.00 -3.10
C MET A 1 7.86 20.52 -2.92
N ARG A 2 7.80 20.01 -1.69
CA ARG A 2 8.05 18.57 -1.43
C ARG A 2 7.09 17.66 -2.20
N TYR A 3 5.82 18.06 -2.34
CA TYR A 3 4.81 17.26 -3.03
C TYR A 3 5.02 17.20 -4.54
N ILE A 4 5.54 18.26 -5.14
CA ILE A 4 5.83 18.29 -6.58
C ILE A 4 6.98 17.34 -6.90
N LEU A 5 8.02 17.30 -6.07
CA LEU A 5 9.14 16.38 -6.24
C LEU A 5 8.70 14.92 -6.09
N CYS A 6 7.83 14.63 -5.11
CA CYS A 6 7.28 13.29 -4.93
C CYS A 6 6.40 12.89 -6.11
N HIS A 7 5.59 13.80 -6.62
CA HIS A 7 4.75 13.58 -7.81
C HIS A 7 5.61 13.24 -9.03
N SER A 8 6.66 14.02 -9.25
CA SER A 8 7.60 13.77 -10.34
C SER A 8 8.34 12.45 -10.19
N ALA A 9 8.78 12.14 -8.98
CA ALA A 9 9.47 10.88 -8.69
C ALA A 9 8.55 9.68 -8.96
N ILE A 10 7.29 9.74 -8.56
CA ILE A 10 6.33 8.66 -8.83
C ILE A 10 5.98 8.61 -10.33
N TYR A 11 5.89 9.75 -11.00
CA TYR A 11 5.68 9.76 -12.44
C TYR A 11 6.81 9.03 -13.17
N TYR A 12 8.06 9.21 -12.76
CA TYR A 12 9.19 8.46 -13.29
C TYR A 12 9.18 7.01 -12.87
N LEU A 13 8.82 6.74 -11.62
CA LEU A 13 8.71 5.37 -11.08
C LEU A 13 7.50 4.63 -11.64
N ALA A 14 6.48 5.33 -12.13
CA ALA A 14 5.29 4.73 -12.73
C ALA A 14 5.59 3.90 -14.00
N ARG A 15 6.80 4.01 -14.53
CA ARG A 15 7.27 3.12 -15.60
C ARG A 15 7.62 1.72 -15.07
N PHE A 16 7.81 1.60 -13.77
CA PHE A 16 8.17 0.37 -13.08
C PHE A 16 7.15 0.08 -11.99
N PRO A 17 6.82 -1.19 -11.76
CA PRO A 17 5.98 -1.54 -10.62
C PRO A 17 6.59 -1.04 -9.31
N LEU A 18 5.74 -0.58 -8.41
CA LEU A 18 6.17 -0.08 -7.11
C LEU A 18 5.34 -0.73 -6.00
N PHE A 19 6.02 -1.27 -5.02
CA PHE A 19 5.40 -1.83 -3.82
C PHE A 19 5.92 -1.08 -2.60
N GLY A 20 5.04 -0.38 -1.89
CA GLY A 20 5.38 0.37 -0.69
C GLY A 20 4.97 -0.36 0.58
N ILE A 21 5.81 -0.27 1.61
CA ILE A 21 5.58 -0.90 2.90
C ILE A 21 5.70 0.16 4.00
N CYS A 22 4.73 0.21 4.89
CA CYS A 22 4.66 1.10 6.06
C CYS A 22 4.86 2.58 5.69
N LEU A 23 6.02 3.16 5.95
CA LEU A 23 6.30 4.54 5.55
C LEU A 23 6.18 4.72 4.03
N GLY A 24 6.62 3.74 3.25
CA GLY A 24 6.48 3.76 1.79
C GLY A 24 5.03 3.84 1.34
N HIS A 25 4.12 3.17 2.04
CA HIS A 25 2.68 3.27 1.82
C HIS A 25 2.19 4.71 2.01
N GLN A 26 2.59 5.36 3.10
CA GLN A 26 2.21 6.73 3.40
C GLN A 26 2.78 7.72 2.37
N LEU A 27 4.04 7.53 1.98
CA LEU A 27 4.68 8.38 0.98
C LEU A 27 4.00 8.26 -0.39
N ILE A 28 3.58 7.07 -0.78
CA ILE A 28 2.82 6.85 -2.02
C ILE A 28 1.50 7.63 -1.96
N ALA A 29 0.77 7.54 -0.85
CA ALA A 29 -0.48 8.27 -0.69
C ALA A 29 -0.26 9.77 -0.85
N LEU A 30 0.75 10.32 -0.18
CA LEU A 30 1.08 11.75 -0.27
C LEU A 30 1.46 12.14 -1.69
N ALA A 31 2.21 11.31 -2.38
CA ALA A 31 2.65 11.58 -3.75
C ALA A 31 1.48 11.60 -4.74
N TYR A 32 0.43 10.84 -4.50
CA TYR A 32 -0.80 10.87 -5.30
C TYR A 32 -1.75 12.00 -4.90
N GLY A 33 -1.38 12.81 -3.92
CA GLY A 33 -2.18 13.95 -3.47
C GLY A 33 -3.12 13.65 -2.32
N ALA A 34 -3.05 12.45 -1.76
CA ALA A 34 -3.83 12.08 -0.59
C ALA A 34 -3.20 12.65 0.68
N LYS A 35 -3.87 12.47 1.81
CA LYS A 35 -3.43 13.00 3.10
C LYS A 35 -3.26 11.87 4.10
N THR A 36 -2.42 12.09 5.10
CA THR A 36 -2.27 11.22 6.26
C THR A 36 -2.73 11.97 7.50
N TYR A 37 -3.10 11.22 8.54
CA TYR A 37 -3.47 11.80 9.83
C TYR A 37 -2.88 10.98 10.96
N LYS A 38 -2.70 11.62 12.11
CA LYS A 38 -2.15 10.95 13.30
C LYS A 38 -3.25 10.18 14.00
N LEU A 39 -3.00 8.88 14.22
CA LEU A 39 -3.88 8.04 15.01
C LEU A 39 -3.79 8.42 16.49
N LYS A 40 -4.90 8.29 17.21
CA LYS A 40 -4.93 8.59 18.64
C LYS A 40 -3.99 7.69 19.43
N PHE A 41 -3.93 6.39 19.10
CA PHE A 41 -3.12 5.41 19.83
C PHE A 41 -2.03 4.76 18.97
N GLY A 42 -2.10 4.87 17.65
CA GLY A 42 -1.21 4.17 16.74
C GLY A 42 -1.50 2.67 16.67
N HIS A 43 -0.79 1.99 15.78
CA HIS A 43 -0.86 0.54 15.65
C HIS A 43 0.52 -0.06 15.90
N ARG A 44 0.65 -0.95 16.88
CA ARG A 44 1.91 -1.61 17.23
C ARG A 44 1.66 -3.06 17.61
N GLY A 45 2.58 -3.93 17.24
CA GLY A 45 2.52 -5.35 17.56
C GLY A 45 2.09 -6.22 16.39
N GLY A 46 1.95 -7.52 16.62
CA GLY A 46 1.65 -8.53 15.60
C GLY A 46 0.20 -9.01 15.58
N ASN A 47 -0.73 -8.29 16.19
CA ASN A 47 -2.10 -8.73 16.37
C ASN A 47 -3.14 -7.78 15.75
N HIS A 48 -2.79 -7.12 14.65
CA HIS A 48 -3.70 -6.22 13.94
C HIS A 48 -4.33 -6.92 12.75
N PRO A 49 -5.65 -7.24 12.82
CA PRO A 49 -6.32 -7.93 11.71
C PRO A 49 -6.62 -6.97 10.57
N ALA A 50 -6.12 -7.29 9.40
CA ALA A 50 -6.41 -6.55 8.18
C ALA A 50 -7.15 -7.45 7.20
N MET A 51 -8.20 -6.92 6.58
CA MET A 51 -8.99 -7.66 5.61
C MET A 51 -8.61 -7.24 4.19
N ASN A 52 -8.31 -8.21 3.35
CA ASN A 52 -8.19 -8.02 1.91
C ASN A 52 -9.60 -7.87 1.35
N LEU A 53 -9.92 -6.68 0.85
CA LEU A 53 -11.28 -6.36 0.38
C LEU A 53 -11.68 -7.13 -0.87
N LYS A 54 -10.71 -7.56 -1.67
CA LYS A 54 -10.98 -8.35 -2.89
C LYS A 54 -11.41 -9.78 -2.57
N THR A 55 -10.75 -10.41 -1.61
CA THR A 55 -10.97 -11.83 -1.28
C THR A 55 -11.80 -12.04 -0.02
N GLY A 56 -11.94 -11.02 0.83
CA GLY A 56 -12.55 -11.12 2.15
C GLY A 56 -11.69 -11.84 3.17
N LYS A 57 -10.48 -12.24 2.81
CA LYS A 57 -9.58 -12.95 3.71
C LYS A 57 -8.98 -12.00 4.75
N ILE A 58 -8.95 -12.46 6.01
CA ILE A 58 -8.38 -11.71 7.12
C ILE A 58 -6.98 -12.22 7.40
N GLU A 59 -6.05 -11.28 7.55
CA GLU A 59 -4.65 -11.57 7.87
C GLU A 59 -4.28 -10.92 9.19
N MET A 60 -3.56 -11.62 10.04
CA MET A 60 -2.95 -11.02 11.22
C MET A 60 -1.66 -10.34 10.78
N THR A 61 -1.54 -9.06 11.07
CA THR A 61 -0.43 -8.24 10.57
C THR A 61 0.42 -7.68 11.70
N SER A 62 1.71 -7.47 11.39
CA SER A 62 2.65 -6.78 12.25
C SER A 62 2.72 -5.32 11.85
N GLN A 63 2.49 -4.42 12.80
CA GLN A 63 2.43 -2.99 12.56
C GLN A 63 3.26 -2.20 13.56
N ASN A 64 3.78 -1.07 13.12
CA ASN A 64 4.48 -0.12 13.98
C ASN A 64 4.43 1.26 13.32
N HIS A 65 3.32 1.97 13.54
CA HIS A 65 3.13 3.30 12.97
C HIS A 65 2.14 4.13 13.79
N SER A 66 2.27 5.45 13.68
CA SER A 66 1.39 6.40 14.37
C SER A 66 0.47 7.16 13.41
N TYR A 67 0.70 7.06 12.10
CA TYR A 67 -0.08 7.75 11.08
C TYR A 67 -0.78 6.75 10.17
N ALA A 68 -1.92 7.14 9.63
CA ALA A 68 -2.67 6.36 8.66
C ALA A 68 -3.07 7.25 7.47
N VAL A 69 -3.37 6.62 6.34
CA VAL A 69 -3.87 7.34 5.17
C VAL A 69 -5.34 7.71 5.39
N ASP A 70 -5.68 8.97 5.10
CA ASP A 70 -7.05 9.44 5.18
C ASP A 70 -7.83 8.93 3.97
N GLU A 71 -8.78 8.05 4.20
CA GLU A 71 -9.57 7.42 3.13
C GLU A 71 -10.30 8.45 2.27
N ASP A 72 -10.88 9.47 2.91
CA ASP A 72 -11.63 10.51 2.17
C ASP A 72 -10.74 11.28 1.21
N SER A 73 -9.45 11.40 1.52
CA SER A 73 -8.50 12.09 0.65
C SER A 73 -8.09 11.29 -0.57
N LEU A 74 -8.43 10.01 -0.64
CA LEU A 74 -8.11 9.16 -1.80
C LEU A 74 -8.99 9.44 -3.01
N ALA A 75 -10.13 10.09 -2.82
CA ALA A 75 -11.05 10.42 -3.91
C ALA A 75 -10.34 11.27 -4.97
N GLY A 76 -10.44 10.86 -6.24
CA GLY A 76 -9.83 11.56 -7.36
C GLY A 76 -8.33 11.36 -7.54
N THR A 77 -7.67 10.59 -6.67
CA THR A 77 -6.22 10.36 -6.76
C THR A 77 -5.84 9.20 -7.69
N GLY A 78 -6.78 8.34 -8.02
CA GLY A 78 -6.50 7.08 -8.74
C GLY A 78 -6.14 5.93 -7.80
N LEU A 79 -5.94 6.18 -6.52
CA LEU A 79 -5.71 5.14 -5.52
C LEU A 79 -7.03 4.58 -5.01
N THR A 80 -7.10 3.26 -4.84
CA THR A 80 -8.24 2.57 -4.24
C THR A 80 -7.77 1.76 -3.04
N VAL A 81 -8.63 1.67 -2.02
CA VAL A 81 -8.34 0.89 -0.81
C VAL A 81 -8.38 -0.61 -1.14
N THR A 82 -7.34 -1.34 -0.74
CA THR A 82 -7.24 -2.79 -0.95
C THR A 82 -7.38 -3.58 0.35
N HIS A 83 -6.97 -3.00 1.45
CA HIS A 83 -6.98 -3.64 2.77
C HIS A 83 -7.48 -2.65 3.80
N ARG A 84 -8.19 -3.17 4.80
CA ARG A 84 -8.77 -2.36 5.86
C ARG A 84 -8.59 -3.04 7.21
N ASN A 85 -8.22 -2.27 8.23
CA ASN A 85 -8.12 -2.76 9.60
C ASN A 85 -9.53 -3.09 10.11
N LEU A 86 -9.71 -4.29 10.66
CA LEU A 86 -11.02 -4.72 11.14
C LEU A 86 -11.40 -4.09 12.49
N LEU A 87 -10.45 -3.60 13.26
CA LEU A 87 -10.73 -3.04 14.59
C LEU A 87 -11.21 -1.59 14.50
N ASP A 88 -10.61 -0.78 13.63
CA ASP A 88 -10.92 0.66 13.57
C ASP A 88 -11.25 1.16 12.17
N GLY A 89 -11.25 0.31 11.15
CA GLY A 89 -11.59 0.68 9.78
C GLY A 89 -10.54 1.49 9.03
N THR A 90 -9.35 1.67 9.58
CA THR A 90 -8.30 2.44 8.91
C THR A 90 -7.82 1.75 7.63
N VAL A 91 -7.31 2.56 6.69
CA VAL A 91 -6.74 2.06 5.43
C VAL A 91 -5.45 1.30 5.74
N GLU A 92 -5.39 0.05 5.33
CA GLU A 92 -4.24 -0.83 5.53
C GLU A 92 -3.54 -1.19 4.22
N GLY A 93 -4.13 -0.85 3.08
CA GLY A 93 -3.56 -1.08 1.77
C GLY A 93 -4.24 -0.24 0.72
N GLN A 94 -3.50 0.08 -0.35
CA GLN A 94 -3.99 0.87 -1.47
C GLN A 94 -3.29 0.45 -2.75
N LYS A 95 -3.92 0.74 -3.89
CA LYS A 95 -3.32 0.48 -5.20
C LYS A 95 -3.76 1.48 -6.26
N CYS A 96 -2.89 1.66 -7.26
CA CYS A 96 -3.25 2.27 -8.53
C CYS A 96 -2.91 1.27 -9.63
N ALA A 97 -3.92 0.60 -10.19
CA ALA A 97 -3.71 -0.45 -11.18
C ALA A 97 -3.07 0.10 -12.47
N ALA A 98 -3.45 1.31 -12.88
CA ALA A 98 -2.92 1.94 -14.09
C ALA A 98 -1.41 2.14 -14.01
N ASP A 99 -0.89 2.49 -12.83
CA ASP A 99 0.53 2.77 -12.63
C ASP A 99 1.30 1.55 -12.09
N ARG A 100 0.64 0.42 -11.88
CA ARG A 100 1.21 -0.78 -11.25
C ARG A 100 1.83 -0.47 -9.89
N VAL A 101 1.14 0.34 -9.10
CA VAL A 101 1.57 0.73 -7.74
C VAL A 101 0.62 0.10 -6.74
N PHE A 102 1.17 -0.51 -5.70
CA PHE A 102 0.39 -0.91 -4.55
C PHE A 102 1.23 -0.83 -3.29
N SER A 103 0.56 -0.75 -2.16
CA SER A 103 1.25 -0.61 -0.89
C SER A 103 0.40 -1.11 0.26
N VAL A 104 1.05 -1.49 1.34
CA VAL A 104 0.41 -1.88 2.59
C VAL A 104 1.02 -1.12 3.75
N GLN A 105 0.19 -0.82 4.74
CA GLN A 105 0.61 -0.08 5.94
C GLN A 105 1.41 -0.96 6.90
N TYR A 106 1.12 -2.24 6.90
CA TYR A 106 1.78 -3.19 7.80
C TYR A 106 3.08 -3.72 7.20
N HIS A 107 3.79 -4.53 7.98
CA HIS A 107 5.06 -5.15 7.58
C HIS A 107 4.83 -6.61 7.17
N PRO A 108 4.62 -6.90 5.86
CA PRO A 108 4.34 -8.28 5.43
C PRO A 108 5.54 -9.21 5.64
N GLU A 109 6.76 -8.68 5.65
CA GLU A 109 7.98 -9.45 5.92
C GLU A 109 8.06 -9.93 7.37
N SER A 110 7.31 -9.30 8.28
CA SER A 110 7.28 -9.64 9.70
C SER A 110 5.94 -10.23 10.14
N ALA A 111 5.18 -10.80 9.19
CA ALA A 111 3.88 -11.38 9.47
C ALA A 111 4.01 -12.52 10.50
N PRO A 112 3.13 -12.56 11.52
CA PRO A 112 3.19 -13.61 12.54
C PRO A 112 2.87 -15.01 12.01
N GLY A 113 2.09 -15.11 10.93
CA GLY A 113 1.82 -16.37 10.24
C GLY A 113 2.84 -16.61 9.13
N PRO A 114 3.32 -17.83 8.95
CA PRO A 114 4.42 -18.08 8.01
C PRO A 114 4.10 -17.83 6.54
N GLN A 115 2.83 -17.74 6.16
CA GLN A 115 2.45 -17.56 4.74
C GLN A 115 1.41 -16.47 4.51
N ASP A 116 0.96 -15.78 5.56
CA ASP A 116 -0.22 -14.91 5.48
C ASP A 116 -0.11 -13.76 4.48
N SER A 117 1.07 -13.15 4.37
CA SER A 117 1.29 -11.99 3.50
C SER A 117 2.24 -12.28 2.33
N ALA A 118 2.64 -13.53 2.14
CA ALA A 118 3.58 -13.90 1.07
C ALA A 118 3.03 -13.59 -0.34
N TYR A 119 1.71 -13.64 -0.52
CA TYR A 119 1.07 -13.35 -1.81
C TYR A 119 1.37 -11.94 -2.32
N LEU A 120 1.62 -10.97 -1.42
CA LEU A 120 1.95 -9.60 -1.81
C LEU A 120 3.26 -9.54 -2.60
N PHE A 121 4.26 -10.29 -2.16
CA PHE A 121 5.53 -10.36 -2.87
C PHE A 121 5.37 -11.07 -4.22
N THR A 122 4.55 -12.11 -4.27
CA THR A 122 4.23 -12.81 -5.51
C THR A 122 3.53 -11.87 -6.50
N GLU A 123 2.57 -11.09 -6.04
CA GLU A 123 1.89 -10.09 -6.89
C GLU A 123 2.87 -9.05 -7.42
N PHE A 124 3.81 -8.61 -6.59
CA PHE A 124 4.82 -7.65 -7.02
C PHE A 124 5.74 -8.25 -8.09
N LEU A 125 6.20 -9.48 -7.90
CA LEU A 125 7.02 -10.18 -8.90
C LEU A 125 6.26 -10.36 -10.21
N GLN A 126 4.98 -10.67 -10.15
CA GLN A 126 4.13 -10.80 -11.34
C GLN A 126 3.99 -9.46 -12.06
N SER A 127 3.80 -8.36 -11.33
CA SER A 127 3.74 -7.02 -11.90
C SER A 127 5.04 -6.64 -12.60
N MET A 128 6.17 -7.00 -12.01
CA MET A 128 7.48 -6.78 -12.62
C MET A 128 7.63 -7.53 -13.94
N LYS A 129 7.19 -8.78 -13.98
CA LYS A 129 7.23 -9.60 -15.17
C LYS A 129 6.35 -9.03 -16.28
N GLU A 130 5.13 -8.63 -15.95
CA GLU A 130 4.20 -8.03 -16.90
C GLU A 130 4.75 -6.71 -17.46
N ALA A 131 5.36 -5.89 -16.64
CA ALA A 131 5.97 -4.64 -17.07
C ALA A 131 7.14 -4.90 -18.01
N LYS A 132 7.96 -5.91 -17.74
CA LYS A 132 9.07 -6.31 -18.61
C LYS A 132 8.56 -6.80 -19.95
N ASP A 133 7.58 -7.70 -19.95
CA ASP A 133 7.00 -8.24 -21.19
C ASP A 133 6.38 -7.11 -22.04
N HIS A 134 5.70 -6.16 -21.41
CA HIS A 134 5.12 -5.01 -22.10
C HIS A 134 6.20 -4.11 -22.71
N ALA A 135 7.31 -3.89 -22.01
CA ALA A 135 8.43 -3.09 -22.51
C ALA A 135 9.12 -3.77 -23.70
N GLU A 136 9.20 -5.11 -23.71
CA GLU A 136 9.82 -5.87 -24.80
C GLU A 136 8.97 -5.91 -26.07
N THR A 137 7.63 -5.67 -25.95
CA THR A 137 6.72 -5.64 -27.11
C THR A 137 6.60 -4.26 -27.74
N HIS A 138 7.23 -3.27 -27.16
CA HIS A 138 7.28 -1.89 -27.64
C HIS A 138 8.70 -1.43 -27.85
#